data_2313fba8d8ebd2370235c9b7a258d81f
#
_entry.id   2313fba8d8ebd2370235c9b7a258d81f
#
_cell.length_a   1.000
_cell.length_b   1.000
_cell.length_c   1.000
_cell.angle_alpha   90.00
_cell.angle_beta   90.00
_cell.angle_gamma   90.00
#
_symmetry.space_group_name_H-M   'P 1'
#
loop_
_entity.id
_entity.type
_entity.pdbx_description
1 polymer ?
#
loop_
_entity_poly.entity_id
_entity_poly.type
_entity_poly.pdbx_seq_one_letter_code
_entity_poly.pdbx_strand_id
1 'polypeptide(L)'
;MTKENATSIHIKDFQGVKIHSFVAPYEYAANATHIIETANELVIVDGQFITPLALAFRGYVDSLNKPINRVFISHGHPDHYFGYASAFADQKGYSLEAVNKIIAEWGPQMITNQKPTFGDMIPDQVLVPQHTVKAGTSEKIDGLNYEFESVEGAENEVQLLIKLPEIGVVIAQDLVYSGVHLWLGMGWFDNWMKELQKISDLEGYNYILPGHGLPCVKDEVVNNIRYLMTAKAIHRKGLSAEDFKKELLAAYPHRESVMMFDLYLGFLFGQMGSH
;
A
#
# COMPACT_ATOMS: atom_id res chain seq x y z
N MET A 1 -10.57 11.18 -23.98
CA MET A 1 -10.75 9.74 -23.72
C MET A 1 -10.75 9.61 -22.20
N THR A 2 -11.90 9.34 -21.61
CA THR A 2 -11.99 8.97 -20.18
C THR A 2 -11.19 7.69 -20.00
N LYS A 3 -10.11 7.73 -19.21
CA LYS A 3 -9.45 6.50 -18.75
C LYS A 3 -10.54 5.66 -18.09
N GLU A 4 -10.68 4.40 -18.52
CA GLU A 4 -11.64 3.49 -17.90
C GLU A 4 -11.29 3.39 -16.42
N ASN A 5 -12.23 3.84 -15.58
CA ASN A 5 -12.16 3.71 -14.12
C ASN A 5 -12.55 2.28 -13.75
N ALA A 6 -11.70 1.31 -14.11
CA ALA A 6 -11.94 -0.11 -13.92
C ALA A 6 -10.75 -0.75 -13.20
N THR A 7 -11.01 -1.84 -12.49
CA THR A 7 -9.97 -2.71 -11.97
C THR A 7 -9.05 -3.18 -13.09
N SER A 8 -7.74 -3.14 -12.86
CA SER A 8 -6.75 -3.61 -13.84
C SER A 8 -5.76 -4.60 -13.23
N ILE A 9 -5.26 -5.51 -14.07
CA ILE A 9 -4.25 -6.49 -13.69
C ILE A 9 -3.04 -6.28 -14.58
N HIS A 10 -1.88 -6.03 -13.96
CA HIS A 10 -0.61 -5.85 -14.64
C HIS A 10 0.33 -6.99 -14.30
N ILE A 11 0.90 -7.63 -15.32
CA ILE A 11 1.79 -8.78 -15.14
C ILE A 11 3.16 -8.45 -15.71
N LYS A 12 4.19 -8.71 -14.90
CA LYS A 12 5.59 -8.61 -15.32
C LYS A 12 6.32 -9.93 -15.01
N ASP A 13 6.94 -10.49 -16.03
CA ASP A 13 7.75 -11.73 -15.91
C ASP A 13 9.23 -11.36 -15.70
N PHE A 14 9.84 -11.97 -14.69
CA PHE A 14 11.24 -11.88 -14.32
C PHE A 14 11.89 -13.26 -14.44
N GLN A 15 12.00 -13.77 -15.67
CA GLN A 15 12.65 -15.06 -15.97
C GLN A 15 12.03 -16.25 -15.19
N GLY A 16 10.71 -16.29 -15.16
CA GLY A 16 9.95 -17.37 -14.52
C GLY A 16 9.34 -17.03 -13.16
N VAL A 17 9.71 -15.91 -12.55
CA VAL A 17 8.95 -15.29 -11.44
C VAL A 17 8.04 -14.21 -12.02
N LYS A 18 6.73 -14.35 -11.85
CA LYS A 18 5.78 -13.33 -12.32
C LYS A 18 5.27 -12.50 -11.16
N ILE A 19 5.25 -11.21 -11.35
CA ILE A 19 4.58 -10.26 -10.46
C ILE A 19 3.25 -9.87 -11.11
N HIS A 20 2.15 -10.10 -10.40
CA HIS A 20 0.84 -9.62 -10.80
C HIS A 20 0.43 -8.50 -9.84
N SER A 21 0.02 -7.37 -10.38
CA SER A 21 -0.51 -6.25 -9.61
C SER A 21 -1.97 -6.06 -9.97
N PHE A 22 -2.85 -6.28 -9.00
CA PHE A 22 -4.27 -6.02 -9.10
C PHE A 22 -4.51 -4.62 -8.53
N VAL A 23 -4.94 -3.70 -9.38
CA VAL A 23 -5.12 -2.29 -9.05
C VAL A 23 -6.59 -1.94 -9.09
N ALA A 24 -7.11 -1.45 -7.98
CA ALA A 24 -8.48 -0.98 -7.85
C ALA A 24 -8.76 0.27 -8.71
N PRO A 25 -10.02 0.60 -9.00
CA PRO A 25 -10.39 1.88 -9.61
C PRO A 25 -9.90 3.10 -8.82
N TYR A 26 -9.74 4.24 -9.49
CA TYR A 26 -9.31 5.50 -8.85
C TYR A 26 -10.24 6.00 -7.75
N GLU A 27 -11.52 5.64 -7.78
CA GLU A 27 -12.49 5.93 -6.71
C GLU A 27 -12.23 5.15 -5.41
N TYR A 28 -11.40 4.10 -5.48
CA TYR A 28 -10.85 3.36 -4.35
C TYR A 28 -9.33 3.63 -4.23
N ALA A 29 -8.93 4.87 -4.51
CA ALA A 29 -7.55 5.35 -4.42
C ALA A 29 -6.54 4.59 -5.29
N ALA A 30 -6.99 3.81 -6.29
CA ALA A 30 -6.15 2.88 -7.06
C ALA A 30 -5.33 1.93 -6.17
N ASN A 31 -5.91 1.49 -5.04
CA ASN A 31 -5.26 0.57 -4.10
C ASN A 31 -4.72 -0.66 -4.84
N ALA A 32 -3.47 -1.00 -4.60
CA ALA A 32 -2.76 -2.05 -5.31
C ALA A 32 -2.37 -3.20 -4.39
N THR A 33 -2.74 -4.42 -4.79
CA THR A 33 -2.31 -5.66 -4.15
C THR A 33 -1.49 -6.48 -5.12
N HIS A 34 -0.55 -7.26 -4.59
CA HIS A 34 0.40 -7.93 -5.45
C HIS A 34 0.45 -9.44 -5.21
N ILE A 35 0.75 -10.19 -6.28
CA ILE A 35 1.01 -11.62 -6.24
C ILE A 35 2.42 -11.83 -6.77
N ILE A 36 3.23 -12.55 -6.02
CA ILE A 36 4.49 -13.09 -6.46
C ILE A 36 4.25 -14.56 -6.83
N GLU A 37 4.19 -14.84 -8.13
CA GLU A 37 4.01 -16.19 -8.67
C GLU A 37 5.37 -16.80 -8.99
N THR A 38 5.76 -17.82 -8.25
CA THR A 38 6.94 -18.65 -8.50
C THR A 38 6.55 -19.93 -9.24
N ALA A 39 7.47 -20.89 -9.36
CA ALA A 39 7.21 -22.13 -10.08
C ALA A 39 6.03 -22.93 -9.47
N ASN A 40 5.96 -23.02 -8.14
CA ASN A 40 5.04 -23.93 -7.44
C ASN A 40 4.01 -23.20 -6.57
N GLU A 41 4.26 -21.97 -6.13
CA GLU A 41 3.48 -21.28 -5.09
C GLU A 41 3.19 -19.82 -5.43
N LEU A 42 2.24 -19.26 -4.69
CA LEU A 42 1.90 -17.85 -4.70
C LEU A 42 2.21 -17.22 -3.34
N VAL A 43 2.77 -16.02 -3.34
CA VAL A 43 2.85 -15.15 -2.17
C VAL A 43 2.01 -13.91 -2.48
N ILE A 44 1.13 -13.56 -1.55
CA ILE A 44 0.20 -12.42 -1.69
C ILE A 44 0.70 -11.28 -0.82
N VAL A 45 0.54 -10.05 -1.27
CA VAL A 45 0.80 -8.84 -0.48
C VAL A 45 -0.44 -7.97 -0.48
N ASP A 46 -1.00 -7.76 0.71
CA ASP A 46 -2.21 -7.02 1.03
C ASP A 46 -3.53 -7.58 0.44
N GLY A 47 -4.67 -7.02 0.84
CA GLY A 47 -5.96 -7.67 0.65
C GLY A 47 -7.05 -6.84 -0.03
N GLN A 48 -6.86 -5.57 -0.36
CA GLN A 48 -7.89 -4.62 -0.83
C GLN A 48 -8.78 -4.07 0.30
N PHE A 49 -9.42 -2.91 0.04
CA PHE A 49 -10.27 -2.22 1.01
C PHE A 49 -11.66 -2.84 1.15
N ILE A 50 -12.39 -2.93 0.04
CA ILE A 50 -13.78 -3.41 0.07
C ILE A 50 -13.89 -4.88 -0.29
N THR A 51 -14.83 -5.56 0.37
CA THR A 51 -15.10 -6.99 0.18
C THR A 51 -15.31 -7.38 -1.29
N PRO A 52 -16.08 -6.64 -2.11
CA PRO A 52 -16.22 -6.98 -3.54
C PRO A 52 -14.90 -7.02 -4.30
N LEU A 53 -13.99 -6.05 -4.06
CA LEU A 53 -12.67 -6.02 -4.70
C LEU A 53 -11.76 -7.11 -4.15
N ALA A 54 -11.80 -7.38 -2.83
CA ALA A 54 -11.05 -8.46 -2.20
C ALA A 54 -11.47 -9.84 -2.76
N LEU A 55 -12.77 -10.07 -2.95
CA LEU A 55 -13.30 -11.31 -3.55
C LEU A 55 -12.94 -11.42 -5.03
N ALA A 56 -12.98 -10.33 -5.78
CA ALA A 56 -12.53 -10.30 -7.17
C ALA A 56 -11.03 -10.62 -7.28
N PHE A 57 -10.21 -10.04 -6.38
CA PHE A 57 -8.79 -10.34 -6.27
C PHE A 57 -8.56 -11.81 -5.92
N ARG A 58 -9.27 -12.37 -4.93
CA ARG A 58 -9.21 -13.78 -4.57
C ARG A 58 -9.58 -14.70 -5.75
N GLY A 59 -10.64 -14.37 -6.49
CA GLY A 59 -11.03 -15.14 -7.68
C GLY A 59 -9.94 -15.15 -8.76
N TYR A 60 -9.23 -14.03 -8.91
CA TYR A 60 -8.07 -13.99 -9.80
C TYR A 60 -6.91 -14.86 -9.28
N VAL A 61 -6.57 -14.76 -8.00
CA VAL A 61 -5.55 -15.61 -7.35
C VAL A 61 -5.87 -17.09 -7.56
N ASP A 62 -7.11 -17.51 -7.30
CA ASP A 62 -7.53 -18.91 -7.45
C ASP A 62 -7.43 -19.38 -8.91
N SER A 63 -7.64 -18.50 -9.89
CA SER A 63 -7.51 -18.82 -11.32
C SER A 63 -6.07 -19.18 -11.76
N LEU A 64 -5.05 -18.81 -10.95
CA LEU A 64 -3.66 -19.17 -11.20
C LEU A 64 -3.36 -20.63 -10.87
N ASN A 65 -4.28 -21.34 -10.23
CA ASN A 65 -4.21 -22.78 -9.92
C ASN A 65 -2.91 -23.23 -9.20
N LYS A 66 -2.39 -22.38 -8.30
CA LYS A 66 -1.24 -22.68 -7.44
C LYS A 66 -1.60 -22.46 -5.97
N PRO A 67 -1.00 -23.20 -5.03
CA PRO A 67 -1.22 -22.99 -3.60
C PRO A 67 -0.67 -21.63 -3.16
N ILE A 68 -1.39 -20.99 -2.27
CA ILE A 68 -0.94 -19.77 -1.59
C ILE A 68 -0.05 -20.22 -0.42
N ASN A 69 1.21 -19.79 -0.41
CA ASN A 69 2.15 -20.02 0.69
C ASN A 69 1.77 -19.15 1.89
N ARG A 70 1.53 -17.86 1.64
CA ARG A 70 1.18 -16.87 2.67
C ARG A 70 0.61 -15.57 2.10
N VAL A 71 0.01 -14.79 2.99
CA VAL A 71 -0.39 -13.40 2.74
C VAL A 71 0.44 -12.50 3.64
N PHE A 72 1.19 -11.57 3.10
CA PHE A 72 1.83 -10.51 3.84
C PHE A 72 0.87 -9.33 3.96
N ILE A 73 0.76 -8.74 5.16
CA ILE A 73 0.09 -7.46 5.40
C ILE A 73 1.18 -6.43 5.69
N SER A 74 1.20 -5.39 4.87
CA SER A 74 2.28 -4.41 4.90
C SER A 74 2.19 -3.46 6.09
N HIS A 75 1.01 -2.91 6.38
CA HIS A 75 0.79 -1.93 7.44
C HIS A 75 -0.67 -1.86 7.92
N GLY A 76 -0.95 -0.94 8.83
CA GLY A 76 -2.22 -0.86 9.56
C GLY A 76 -3.30 0.02 8.92
N HIS A 77 -3.23 0.42 7.65
CA HIS A 77 -4.32 1.10 6.98
C HIS A 77 -5.37 0.10 6.46
N PRO A 78 -6.67 0.41 6.60
CA PRO A 78 -7.77 -0.52 6.31
C PRO A 78 -7.78 -1.10 4.90
N ASP A 79 -7.37 -0.34 3.92
CA ASP A 79 -7.34 -0.73 2.52
C ASP A 79 -6.28 -1.79 2.19
N HIS A 80 -5.40 -2.12 3.13
CA HIS A 80 -4.40 -3.17 3.00
C HIS A 80 -4.79 -4.46 3.74
N TYR A 81 -5.53 -4.38 4.87
CA TYR A 81 -5.83 -5.58 5.67
C TYR A 81 -7.32 -5.97 5.75
N PHE A 82 -8.28 -5.11 5.39
CA PHE A 82 -9.71 -5.48 5.45
C PHE A 82 -10.01 -6.68 4.54
N GLY A 83 -9.45 -6.70 3.34
CA GLY A 83 -9.64 -7.79 2.41
C GLY A 83 -8.99 -9.11 2.85
N TYR A 84 -8.02 -9.08 3.75
CA TYR A 84 -7.50 -10.29 4.36
C TYR A 84 -8.61 -11.01 5.14
N ALA A 85 -9.38 -10.30 5.96
CA ALA A 85 -10.53 -10.86 6.66
C ALA A 85 -11.64 -11.31 5.71
N SER A 86 -11.88 -10.56 4.62
CA SER A 86 -13.00 -10.83 3.70
C SER A 86 -12.74 -11.99 2.74
N ALA A 87 -11.49 -12.18 2.27
CA ALA A 87 -11.20 -13.06 1.14
C ALA A 87 -10.05 -14.06 1.39
N PHE A 88 -9.23 -13.87 2.41
CA PHE A 88 -8.04 -14.68 2.68
C PHE A 88 -7.95 -15.20 4.11
N ALA A 89 -9.08 -15.24 4.85
CA ALA A 89 -9.13 -15.71 6.23
C ALA A 89 -8.71 -17.20 6.40
N ASP A 90 -8.76 -17.98 5.33
CA ASP A 90 -8.31 -19.37 5.24
C ASP A 90 -6.79 -19.49 5.02
N GLN A 91 -6.08 -18.39 4.80
CA GLN A 91 -4.66 -18.34 4.48
C GLN A 91 -3.82 -17.87 5.67
N LYS A 92 -2.54 -18.27 5.70
CA LYS A 92 -1.59 -17.83 6.72
C LYS A 92 -1.20 -16.37 6.49
N GLY A 93 -1.55 -15.49 7.44
CA GLY A 93 -1.16 -14.08 7.42
C GLY A 93 0.14 -13.85 8.15
N TYR A 94 1.01 -13.01 7.58
CA TYR A 94 2.30 -12.60 8.11
C TYR A 94 2.44 -11.08 8.07
N SER A 95 3.03 -10.50 9.10
CA SER A 95 3.40 -9.08 9.13
C SER A 95 4.50 -8.82 10.16
N LEU A 96 4.90 -7.56 10.34
CA LEU A 96 5.70 -7.15 11.48
C LEU A 96 4.85 -7.22 12.77
N GLU A 97 5.47 -7.54 13.91
CA GLU A 97 4.78 -7.57 15.20
C GLU A 97 4.12 -6.22 15.52
N ALA A 98 4.79 -5.11 15.20
CA ALA A 98 4.27 -3.76 15.42
C ALA A 98 3.00 -3.49 14.57
N VAL A 99 2.97 -3.93 13.31
CA VAL A 99 1.79 -3.83 12.44
C VAL A 99 0.62 -4.66 13.02
N ASN A 100 0.90 -5.89 13.48
CA ASN A 100 -0.13 -6.73 14.10
C ASN A 100 -0.75 -6.07 15.34
N LYS A 101 0.07 -5.39 16.16
CA LYS A 101 -0.41 -4.64 17.33
C LYS A 101 -1.32 -3.48 16.91
N ILE A 102 -0.94 -2.71 15.89
CA ILE A 102 -1.77 -1.62 15.35
C ILE A 102 -3.10 -2.14 14.85
N ILE A 103 -3.11 -3.21 14.05
CA ILE A 103 -4.35 -3.81 13.53
C ILE A 103 -5.24 -4.32 14.69
N ALA A 104 -4.65 -4.96 15.70
CA ALA A 104 -5.40 -5.47 16.83
C ALA A 104 -6.02 -4.35 17.68
N GLU A 105 -5.29 -3.25 17.87
CA GLU A 105 -5.70 -2.12 18.71
C GLU A 105 -6.72 -1.23 17.98
N TRP A 106 -6.43 -0.83 16.76
CA TRP A 106 -7.21 0.18 16.02
C TRP A 106 -8.20 -0.40 15.03
N GLY A 107 -7.99 -1.63 14.55
CA GLY A 107 -8.83 -2.26 13.53
C GLY A 107 -10.32 -2.31 13.86
N PRO A 108 -10.74 -2.69 15.09
CA PRO A 108 -12.16 -2.66 15.47
C PRO A 108 -12.78 -1.27 15.40
N GLN A 109 -12.02 -0.22 15.79
CA GLN A 109 -12.46 1.16 15.68
C GLN A 109 -12.56 1.61 14.22
N MET A 110 -11.62 1.19 13.35
CA MET A 110 -11.66 1.49 11.91
C MET A 110 -12.93 0.91 11.27
N ILE A 111 -13.31 -0.33 11.60
CA ILE A 111 -14.58 -0.90 11.15
C ILE A 111 -15.75 -0.03 11.63
N THR A 112 -15.80 0.29 12.92
CA THR A 112 -16.87 1.11 13.49
C THR A 112 -16.99 2.48 12.78
N ASN A 113 -15.88 3.10 12.47
CA ASN A 113 -15.83 4.40 11.78
C ASN A 113 -16.26 4.31 10.30
N GLN A 114 -15.95 3.20 9.63
CA GLN A 114 -16.21 3.03 8.19
C GLN A 114 -17.57 2.40 7.87
N LYS A 115 -18.14 1.60 8.79
CA LYS A 115 -19.46 0.93 8.60
C LYS A 115 -20.60 1.88 8.21
N PRO A 116 -20.74 3.11 8.77
CA PRO A 116 -21.80 4.02 8.35
C PRO A 116 -21.75 4.40 6.87
N THR A 117 -20.54 4.43 6.28
CA THR A 117 -20.33 4.79 4.87
C THR A 117 -20.40 3.57 3.95
N PHE A 118 -19.78 2.46 4.36
CA PHE A 118 -19.53 1.32 3.46
C PHE A 118 -20.44 0.12 3.73
N GLY A 119 -21.15 0.08 4.87
CA GLY A 119 -22.08 -1.02 5.19
C GLY A 119 -21.44 -2.40 5.05
N ASP A 120 -22.10 -3.28 4.31
CA ASP A 120 -21.65 -4.66 4.06
C ASP A 120 -20.50 -4.76 3.04
N MET A 121 -20.07 -3.63 2.47
CA MET A 121 -18.90 -3.62 1.59
C MET A 121 -17.57 -3.78 2.33
N ILE A 122 -17.56 -3.70 3.68
CA ILE A 122 -16.36 -3.94 4.48
C ILE A 122 -16.64 -5.08 5.49
N PRO A 123 -15.60 -5.77 5.99
CA PRO A 123 -15.79 -6.88 6.93
C PRO A 123 -16.46 -6.43 8.25
N ASP A 124 -17.07 -7.39 8.98
CA ASP A 124 -17.65 -7.12 10.29
C ASP A 124 -16.63 -7.15 11.42
N GLN A 125 -15.48 -7.77 11.18
CA GLN A 125 -14.38 -7.88 12.13
C GLN A 125 -13.04 -7.89 11.40
N VAL A 126 -12.00 -7.44 12.09
CA VAL A 126 -10.63 -7.53 11.60
C VAL A 126 -10.07 -8.93 11.80
N LEU A 127 -9.16 -9.34 10.94
CA LEU A 127 -8.33 -10.51 11.13
C LEU A 127 -6.86 -10.05 11.24
N VAL A 128 -6.28 -10.24 12.42
CA VAL A 128 -4.87 -9.94 12.66
C VAL A 128 -4.02 -11.09 12.08
N PRO A 129 -2.94 -10.81 11.33
CA PRO A 129 -2.02 -11.85 10.87
C PRO A 129 -1.48 -12.69 12.04
N GLN A 130 -1.52 -14.03 11.89
CA GLN A 130 -1.19 -14.96 12.98
C GLN A 130 0.32 -15.16 13.16
N HIS A 131 1.12 -14.78 12.15
CA HIS A 131 2.56 -14.98 12.14
C HIS A 131 3.28 -13.64 12.00
N THR A 132 4.53 -13.61 12.47
CA THR A 132 5.38 -12.43 12.35
C THR A 132 6.62 -12.72 11.51
N VAL A 133 7.07 -11.71 10.76
CA VAL A 133 8.41 -11.64 10.21
C VAL A 133 9.23 -10.64 11.01
N LYS A 134 10.54 -10.81 11.00
CA LYS A 134 11.46 -9.96 11.75
C LYS A 134 12.22 -9.06 10.78
N ALA A 135 12.20 -7.76 11.02
CA ALA A 135 13.00 -6.80 10.25
C ALA A 135 14.51 -7.13 10.34
N GLY A 136 15.22 -6.90 9.25
CA GLY A 136 16.65 -7.22 9.12
C GLY A 136 16.94 -8.70 8.90
N THR A 137 15.92 -9.51 8.61
CA THR A 137 16.08 -10.94 8.25
C THR A 137 15.63 -11.20 6.83
N SER A 138 15.95 -12.38 6.32
CA SER A 138 15.45 -12.88 5.04
C SER A 138 14.90 -14.29 5.17
N GLU A 139 13.99 -14.64 4.27
CA GLU A 139 13.44 -16.00 4.16
C GLU A 139 13.38 -16.41 2.71
N LYS A 140 13.68 -17.68 2.43
CA LYS A 140 13.58 -18.24 1.09
C LYS A 140 12.25 -18.96 0.92
N ILE A 141 11.43 -18.51 -0.04
CA ILE A 141 10.12 -19.10 -0.37
C ILE A 141 10.17 -19.54 -1.83
N ASP A 142 9.96 -20.83 -2.08
CA ASP A 142 9.97 -21.44 -3.42
C ASP A 142 11.13 -20.94 -4.33
N GLY A 143 12.34 -20.89 -3.76
CA GLY A 143 13.56 -20.51 -4.48
C GLY A 143 13.87 -19.02 -4.53
N LEU A 144 12.96 -18.13 -4.17
CA LEU A 144 13.12 -16.67 -4.15
C LEU A 144 13.38 -16.16 -2.73
N ASN A 145 14.36 -15.26 -2.54
CA ASN A 145 14.62 -14.64 -1.24
C ASN A 145 13.71 -13.42 -1.05
N TYR A 146 13.17 -13.32 0.16
CA TYR A 146 12.38 -12.19 0.67
C TYR A 146 13.17 -11.56 1.81
N GLU A 147 13.71 -10.37 1.61
CA GLU A 147 14.36 -9.57 2.66
C GLU A 147 13.35 -8.63 3.30
N PHE A 148 13.26 -8.63 4.63
CA PHE A 148 12.27 -7.87 5.39
C PHE A 148 12.91 -6.67 6.06
N GLU A 149 12.34 -5.48 5.87
CA GLU A 149 12.71 -4.26 6.56
C GLU A 149 11.49 -3.64 7.26
N SER A 150 11.74 -2.93 8.36
CA SER A 150 10.76 -2.06 9.02
C SER A 150 11.05 -0.63 8.62
N VAL A 151 10.03 0.08 8.13
CA VAL A 151 10.10 1.52 7.92
C VAL A 151 9.14 2.17 8.90
N GLU A 152 9.66 3.11 9.69
CA GLU A 152 8.92 3.75 10.78
C GLU A 152 8.80 5.25 10.54
N GLY A 153 7.64 5.82 10.89
CA GLY A 153 7.41 7.26 10.88
C GLY A 153 7.53 7.90 9.49
N ALA A 154 7.06 7.22 8.45
CA ALA A 154 7.06 7.73 7.08
C ALA A 154 5.64 8.12 6.64
N GLU A 155 4.99 7.33 5.81
CA GLU A 155 3.59 7.49 5.44
C GLU A 155 2.67 7.17 6.61
N ASN A 156 3.00 6.14 7.37
CA ASN A 156 2.33 5.66 8.58
C ASN A 156 3.34 5.37 9.70
N GLU A 157 2.87 4.86 10.85
CA GLU A 157 3.72 4.60 12.03
C GLU A 157 4.78 3.56 11.75
N VAL A 158 4.40 2.45 11.11
CA VAL A 158 5.29 1.34 10.78
C VAL A 158 4.77 0.54 9.60
N GLN A 159 5.68 0.20 8.71
CA GLN A 159 5.38 -0.56 7.50
C GLN A 159 6.44 -1.62 7.24
N LEU A 160 5.98 -2.80 6.78
CA LEU A 160 6.82 -3.85 6.23
C LEU A 160 7.20 -3.49 4.78
N LEU A 161 8.49 -3.33 4.53
CA LEU A 161 9.06 -3.26 3.20
C LEU A 161 9.73 -4.61 2.88
N ILE A 162 9.47 -5.13 1.67
CA ILE A 162 10.03 -6.41 1.22
C ILE A 162 10.88 -6.19 -0.02
N LYS A 163 12.09 -6.73 -0.03
CA LYS A 163 12.96 -6.73 -1.22
C LYS A 163 13.13 -8.14 -1.76
N LEU A 164 13.12 -8.26 -3.08
CA LEU A 164 13.33 -9.50 -3.82
C LEU A 164 14.61 -9.35 -4.66
N PRO A 165 15.79 -9.66 -4.07
CA PRO A 165 17.09 -9.30 -4.66
C PRO A 165 17.35 -9.97 -6.01
N GLU A 166 16.95 -11.22 -6.20
CA GLU A 166 17.23 -11.95 -7.44
C GLU A 166 16.55 -11.35 -8.67
N ILE A 167 15.46 -10.61 -8.46
CA ILE A 167 14.68 -10.00 -9.55
C ILE A 167 14.66 -8.46 -9.49
N GLY A 168 15.37 -7.86 -8.53
CA GLY A 168 15.50 -6.42 -8.39
C GLY A 168 14.18 -5.68 -8.13
N VAL A 169 13.27 -6.30 -7.36
CA VAL A 169 11.95 -5.75 -7.01
C VAL A 169 11.92 -5.27 -5.57
N VAL A 170 11.32 -4.10 -5.34
CA VAL A 170 10.97 -3.59 -4.00
C VAL A 170 9.45 -3.53 -3.89
N ILE A 171 8.89 -4.20 -2.91
CA ILE A 171 7.49 -4.09 -2.51
C ILE A 171 7.44 -2.98 -1.47
N ALA A 172 7.15 -1.77 -1.94
CA ALA A 172 7.24 -0.54 -1.15
C ALA A 172 5.90 -0.12 -0.55
N GLN A 173 4.80 -0.66 -1.08
CA GLN A 173 3.43 -0.31 -0.69
C GLN A 173 3.28 1.21 -0.50
N ASP A 174 2.72 1.70 0.59
CA ASP A 174 2.38 3.12 0.79
C ASP A 174 3.56 4.06 1.01
N LEU A 175 4.80 3.54 1.01
CA LEU A 175 5.95 4.43 0.83
C LEU A 175 5.97 5.06 -0.56
N VAL A 176 5.40 4.38 -1.59
CA VAL A 176 5.39 4.86 -2.97
C VAL A 176 3.98 4.85 -3.54
N TYR A 177 3.59 5.97 -4.10
CA TYR A 177 2.35 6.19 -4.82
C TYR A 177 2.64 6.46 -6.28
N SER A 178 1.99 5.76 -7.20
CA SER A 178 2.28 5.86 -8.64
C SER A 178 1.14 6.50 -9.41
N GLY A 179 1.35 7.73 -9.89
CA GLY A 179 0.37 8.46 -10.71
C GLY A 179 -0.87 8.97 -9.97
N VAL A 180 -0.95 8.79 -8.65
CA VAL A 180 -2.05 9.24 -7.79
C VAL A 180 -1.56 10.21 -6.72
N HIS A 181 -2.46 10.98 -6.10
CA HIS A 181 -2.12 11.82 -4.95
C HIS A 181 -1.75 10.97 -3.73
N LEU A 182 -0.77 11.44 -2.94
CA LEU A 182 -0.28 10.76 -1.75
C LEU A 182 -1.21 11.03 -0.56
N TRP A 183 -1.35 10.05 0.34
CA TRP A 183 -1.95 10.27 1.64
C TRP A 183 -0.94 10.94 2.58
N LEU A 184 -1.27 12.12 3.12
CA LEU A 184 -0.33 12.96 3.88
C LEU A 184 -0.72 13.13 5.35
N GLY A 185 -1.61 12.29 5.87
CA GLY A 185 -2.26 12.48 7.15
C GLY A 185 -1.33 12.67 8.35
N MET A 186 -0.21 11.96 8.39
CA MET A 186 0.75 12.05 9.51
C MET A 186 1.63 13.31 9.45
N GLY A 187 1.77 13.94 8.29
CA GLY A 187 2.63 15.13 8.14
C GLY A 187 4.13 14.88 8.32
N TRP A 188 4.59 13.64 8.34
CA TRP A 188 5.98 13.26 8.56
C TRP A 188 6.84 13.37 7.29
N PHE A 189 6.69 14.48 6.58
CA PHE A 189 7.31 14.71 5.27
C PHE A 189 8.82 14.44 5.24
N ASP A 190 9.58 14.90 6.24
CA ASP A 190 11.03 14.80 6.24
C ASP A 190 11.53 13.37 6.37
N ASN A 191 10.94 12.60 7.26
CA ASN A 191 11.31 11.22 7.43
C ASN A 191 10.87 10.37 6.24
N TRP A 192 9.66 10.60 5.72
CA TRP A 192 9.20 9.91 4.52
C TRP A 192 10.13 10.16 3.31
N MET A 193 10.52 11.41 3.05
CA MET A 193 11.49 11.73 2.01
C MET A 193 12.83 11.00 2.21
N LYS A 194 13.30 10.89 3.45
CA LYS A 194 14.52 10.16 3.79
C LYS A 194 14.40 8.66 3.48
N GLU A 195 13.27 8.04 3.80
CA GLU A 195 13.04 6.62 3.50
C GLU A 195 12.91 6.39 1.99
N LEU A 196 12.23 7.27 1.26
CA LEU A 196 12.20 7.24 -0.20
C LEU A 196 13.59 7.40 -0.83
N GLN A 197 14.45 8.26 -0.27
CA GLN A 197 15.82 8.40 -0.76
C GLN A 197 16.59 7.09 -0.62
N LYS A 198 16.43 6.34 0.47
CA LYS A 198 17.06 5.02 0.62
C LYS A 198 16.61 4.06 -0.50
N ILE A 199 15.29 4.03 -0.83
CA ILE A 199 14.76 3.21 -1.93
C ILE A 199 15.37 3.66 -3.27
N SER A 200 15.47 4.96 -3.51
CA SER A 200 16.07 5.52 -4.72
C SER A 200 17.54 5.11 -4.88
N ASP A 201 18.28 5.02 -3.77
CA ASP A 201 19.72 4.71 -3.76
C ASP A 201 20.01 3.20 -3.82
N LEU A 202 19.01 2.32 -3.67
CA LEU A 202 19.22 0.87 -3.76
C LEU A 202 19.78 0.47 -5.13
N GLU A 203 20.97 -0.09 -5.16
CA GLU A 203 21.55 -0.64 -6.39
C GLU A 203 20.92 -1.99 -6.76
N GLY A 204 20.72 -2.24 -8.05
CA GLY A 204 20.13 -3.49 -8.54
C GLY A 204 18.60 -3.57 -8.47
N TYR A 205 17.93 -2.63 -7.79
CA TYR A 205 16.48 -2.60 -7.68
C TYR A 205 15.91 -1.48 -8.55
N ASN A 206 15.09 -1.82 -9.52
CA ASN A 206 14.49 -0.82 -10.42
C ASN A 206 12.99 -1.02 -10.65
N TYR A 207 12.40 -2.07 -10.11
CA TYR A 207 10.96 -2.30 -10.21
C TYR A 207 10.32 -2.18 -8.84
N ILE A 208 9.39 -1.23 -8.72
CA ILE A 208 8.77 -0.86 -7.45
C ILE A 208 7.29 -1.22 -7.50
N LEU A 209 6.83 -1.90 -6.47
CA LEU A 209 5.42 -2.22 -6.25
C LEU A 209 4.85 -1.22 -5.24
N PRO A 210 4.04 -0.26 -5.69
CA PRO A 210 3.43 0.75 -4.84
C PRO A 210 2.17 0.21 -4.16
N GLY A 211 1.73 0.83 -3.07
CA GLY A 211 0.42 0.55 -2.47
C GLY A 211 -0.75 1.15 -3.24
N HIS A 212 -0.47 2.21 -4.00
CA HIS A 212 -1.47 2.88 -4.82
C HIS A 212 -0.94 3.18 -6.22
N GLY A 213 -1.73 2.85 -7.23
CA GLY A 213 -1.40 3.02 -8.64
C GLY A 213 -0.66 1.83 -9.24
N LEU A 214 -0.10 2.04 -10.42
CA LEU A 214 0.55 0.98 -11.20
C LEU A 214 1.98 0.71 -10.72
N PRO A 215 2.51 -0.52 -10.88
CA PRO A 215 3.93 -0.78 -10.73
C PRO A 215 4.77 0.24 -11.49
N CYS A 216 5.87 0.67 -10.88
CA CYS A 216 6.66 1.77 -11.41
C CYS A 216 8.17 1.50 -11.32
N VAL A 217 8.95 2.48 -11.73
CA VAL A 217 10.42 2.48 -11.63
C VAL A 217 10.88 3.60 -10.68
N LYS A 218 12.16 3.63 -10.36
CA LYS A 218 12.75 4.60 -9.42
C LYS A 218 12.45 6.07 -9.72
N ASP A 219 12.18 6.43 -10.96
CA ASP A 219 11.81 7.81 -11.31
C ASP A 219 10.55 8.25 -10.56
N GLU A 220 9.60 7.33 -10.32
CA GLU A 220 8.39 7.65 -9.55
C GLU A 220 8.70 7.82 -8.04
N VAL A 221 9.68 7.11 -7.50
CA VAL A 221 10.18 7.35 -6.13
C VAL A 221 10.70 8.79 -6.01
N VAL A 222 11.50 9.24 -6.98
CA VAL A 222 11.99 10.63 -7.03
C VAL A 222 10.85 11.63 -7.19
N ASN A 223 9.81 11.31 -7.98
CA ASN A 223 8.62 12.14 -8.12
C ASN A 223 7.83 12.24 -6.81
N ASN A 224 7.75 11.16 -6.03
CA ASN A 224 7.14 11.20 -4.68
C ASN A 224 7.93 12.10 -3.73
N ILE A 225 9.27 12.08 -3.76
CA ILE A 225 10.11 13.01 -2.99
C ILE A 225 9.78 14.46 -3.36
N ARG A 226 9.71 14.78 -4.65
CA ARG A 226 9.35 16.13 -5.14
C ARG A 226 7.94 16.55 -4.70
N TYR A 227 6.99 15.60 -4.73
CA TYR A 227 5.63 15.84 -4.27
C TYR A 227 5.62 16.20 -2.77
N LEU A 228 6.34 15.44 -1.94
CA LEU A 228 6.44 15.70 -0.49
C LEU A 228 7.15 17.03 -0.19
N MET A 229 8.19 17.39 -0.95
CA MET A 229 8.84 18.70 -0.83
C MET A 229 7.85 19.85 -1.11
N THR A 230 7.05 19.72 -2.17
CA THR A 230 6.04 20.71 -2.56
C THR A 230 4.92 20.78 -1.51
N ALA A 231 4.36 19.65 -1.09
CA ALA A 231 3.32 19.58 -0.07
C ALA A 231 3.80 20.21 1.25
N LYS A 232 5.01 19.89 1.70
CA LYS A 232 5.64 20.49 2.89
C LYS A 232 5.79 22.01 2.75
N ALA A 233 6.23 22.49 1.58
CA ALA A 233 6.39 23.92 1.33
C ALA A 233 5.04 24.66 1.37
N ILE A 234 3.98 24.07 0.81
CA ILE A 234 2.62 24.62 0.85
C ILE A 234 2.09 24.58 2.30
N HIS A 235 2.22 23.47 3.01
CA HIS A 235 1.77 23.31 4.39
C HIS A 235 2.40 24.35 5.33
N ARG A 236 3.68 24.66 5.15
CA ARG A 236 4.40 25.70 5.93
C ARG A 236 3.90 27.12 5.73
N LYS A 237 3.08 27.39 4.70
CA LYS A 237 2.46 28.71 4.51
C LYS A 237 1.36 29.00 5.53
N GLY A 238 0.90 28.00 6.30
CA GLY A 238 -0.18 28.13 7.28
C GLY A 238 -1.55 28.40 6.64
N LEU A 239 -1.78 27.88 5.45
CA LEU A 239 -3.02 27.99 4.70
C LEU A 239 -4.14 27.15 5.36
N SER A 240 -5.39 27.43 4.95
CA SER A 240 -6.51 26.53 5.24
C SER A 240 -6.32 25.17 4.54
N ALA A 241 -7.00 24.12 5.02
CA ALA A 241 -7.00 22.80 4.37
C ALA A 241 -7.47 22.88 2.91
N GLU A 242 -8.47 23.73 2.63
CA GLU A 242 -9.00 23.94 1.29
C GLU A 242 -7.99 24.63 0.36
N ASP A 243 -7.31 25.67 0.82
CA ASP A 243 -6.28 26.35 0.04
C ASP A 243 -5.06 25.47 -0.17
N PHE A 244 -4.67 24.65 0.82
CA PHE A 244 -3.64 23.64 0.67
C PHE A 244 -4.00 22.65 -0.45
N LYS A 245 -5.23 22.08 -0.42
CA LYS A 245 -5.75 21.19 -1.47
C LYS A 245 -5.67 21.86 -2.84
N LYS A 246 -6.15 23.10 -2.95
CA LYS A 246 -6.15 23.86 -4.19
C LYS A 246 -4.74 24.09 -4.75
N GLU A 247 -3.79 24.48 -3.93
CA GLU A 247 -2.40 24.71 -4.38
C GLU A 247 -1.72 23.40 -4.80
N LEU A 248 -1.94 22.32 -4.05
CA LEU A 248 -1.31 21.04 -4.36
C LEU A 248 -1.91 20.39 -5.61
N LEU A 249 -3.22 20.52 -5.84
CA LEU A 249 -3.87 20.12 -7.09
C LEU A 249 -3.33 20.92 -8.29
N ALA A 250 -3.13 22.24 -8.13
CA ALA A 250 -2.56 23.08 -9.17
C ALA A 250 -1.12 22.70 -9.50
N ALA A 251 -0.33 22.27 -8.51
CA ALA A 251 1.03 21.82 -8.69
C ALA A 251 1.13 20.43 -9.38
N TYR A 252 0.13 19.57 -9.16
CA TYR A 252 0.11 18.19 -9.68
C TYR A 252 -1.22 17.83 -10.37
N PRO A 253 -1.61 18.55 -11.44
CA PRO A 253 -2.94 18.42 -12.07
C PRO A 253 -3.14 17.10 -12.82
N HIS A 254 -2.10 16.29 -12.99
CA HIS A 254 -2.15 15.03 -13.72
C HIS A 254 -2.19 13.80 -12.80
N ARG A 255 -2.10 14.00 -11.47
CA ARG A 255 -2.27 12.89 -10.53
C ARG A 255 -3.75 12.61 -10.30
N GLU A 256 -4.09 11.34 -10.31
CA GLU A 256 -5.45 10.85 -10.11
C GLU A 256 -5.78 10.67 -8.60
N SER A 257 -6.94 10.09 -8.29
CA SER A 257 -7.41 9.83 -6.92
C SER A 257 -7.47 11.09 -6.05
N VAL A 258 -8.09 12.15 -6.57
CA VAL A 258 -8.28 13.44 -5.85
C VAL A 258 -9.02 13.25 -4.53
N MET A 259 -9.84 12.19 -4.41
CA MET A 259 -10.53 11.84 -3.17
C MET A 259 -9.57 11.57 -1.99
N MET A 260 -8.29 11.29 -2.27
CA MET A 260 -7.27 11.10 -1.23
C MET A 260 -7.19 12.28 -0.27
N PHE A 261 -7.38 13.51 -0.76
CA PHE A 261 -7.41 14.71 0.09
C PHE A 261 -8.50 14.65 1.16
N ASP A 262 -9.68 14.13 0.80
CA ASP A 262 -10.82 14.06 1.73
C ASP A 262 -10.59 13.02 2.84
N LEU A 263 -9.67 12.07 2.63
CA LEU A 263 -9.28 11.07 3.62
C LEU A 263 -8.30 11.62 4.66
N TYR A 264 -7.39 12.54 4.29
CA TYR A 264 -6.30 12.90 5.19
C TYR A 264 -6.29 14.36 5.68
N LEU A 265 -6.98 15.29 5.02
CA LEU A 265 -6.90 16.71 5.42
C LEU A 265 -7.31 16.94 6.87
N GLY A 266 -8.30 16.20 7.37
CA GLY A 266 -8.73 16.28 8.76
C GLY A 266 -7.61 15.88 9.75
N PHE A 267 -6.78 14.93 9.39
CA PHE A 267 -5.61 14.52 10.19
C PHE A 267 -4.48 15.55 10.08
N LEU A 268 -4.08 15.89 8.87
CA LEU A 268 -2.97 16.81 8.61
C LEU A 268 -3.17 18.20 9.25
N PHE A 269 -4.42 18.68 9.34
CA PHE A 269 -4.76 19.98 9.90
C PHE A 269 -5.31 19.90 11.35
N GLY A 270 -5.19 18.75 12.02
CA GLY A 270 -5.56 18.59 13.42
C GLY A 270 -7.06 18.71 13.70
N GLN A 271 -7.91 18.56 12.69
CA GLN A 271 -9.37 18.55 12.84
C GLN A 271 -9.90 17.18 13.29
N MET A 272 -9.12 16.12 13.08
CA MET A 272 -9.32 14.77 13.61
C MET A 272 -8.13 14.46 14.52
N GLY A 273 -8.38 13.83 15.68
CA GLY A 273 -7.30 13.43 16.58
C GLY A 273 -6.31 12.51 15.84
N SER A 274 -5.02 12.84 15.93
CA SER A 274 -3.97 11.90 15.58
C SER A 274 -4.11 10.68 16.51
N HIS A 275 -4.17 9.51 15.96
CA HIS A 275 -4.20 8.24 16.69
C HIS A 275 -2.91 8.01 17.44
#